data_9b564983b7fc8401258219630114bd70
#
_entry.id   9b564983b7fc8401258219630114bd70
#
_cell.length_a   1.000
_cell.length_b   1.000
_cell.length_c   1.000
_cell.angle_alpha   90.00
_cell.angle_beta   90.00
_cell.angle_gamma   90.00
#
_symmetry.space_group_name_H-M   'P 1'
#
loop_
_entity.id
_entity.type
_entity.pdbx_description
1 polymer ?
#
loop_
_entity_poly.entity_id
_entity_poly.type
_entity_poly.pdbx_seq_one_letter_code
_entity_poly.pdbx_strand_id
1 'polypeptide(L)'
;MPNESISSTTGFHGVWIDVLVPLQADLNVDEPKLASHLRTLSSKGFENFVLFGQAGEGTSFSNDEKLSAVAHVIEAGVDANNILLGVNSSSYTDVAQFIRKACAKGIKRFLVSAPQYDHPYNNEGLFDYYDQIIKQANQSNWQLFIHQLGGKNQAADLPEAVLADLKKNHPRIFVGIVDQDVHVNHTVELLRAFDTALVVASCHEPNLSILSPTDVCVSALANVMPNVIKHVIANDFVNNATKIAGMKVAKPDDRVNELMAVLGNYPQVAALKLMLAQHYRMESWERVRPPHTTLPKESRGKLLAAFKTFNLQASE
;
A
#
# COMPACT_ATOMS: atom_id res chain seq x y z
N MET A 1 -14.44 -22.30 -20.61
CA MET A 1 -14.90 -21.17 -19.77
C MET A 1 -13.73 -20.20 -19.75
N PRO A 2 -13.89 -18.88 -20.01
CA PRO A 2 -12.78 -17.96 -19.82
C PRO A 2 -12.40 -18.00 -18.36
N ASN A 3 -11.10 -18.14 -18.05
CA ASN A 3 -10.57 -18.03 -16.69
C ASN A 3 -10.90 -16.63 -16.18
N GLU A 4 -11.83 -16.52 -15.25
CA GLU A 4 -12.01 -15.30 -14.48
C GLU A 4 -10.70 -15.05 -13.74
N SER A 5 -10.08 -13.90 -13.93
CA SER A 5 -8.87 -13.53 -13.20
C SER A 5 -9.18 -13.47 -11.70
N ILE A 6 -8.24 -13.88 -10.85
CA ILE A 6 -8.40 -13.84 -9.38
C ILE A 6 -8.71 -12.43 -8.90
N SER A 7 -8.18 -11.40 -9.57
CA SER A 7 -8.49 -10.01 -9.27
C SER A 7 -9.99 -9.71 -9.39
N SER A 8 -10.71 -10.35 -10.34
CA SER A 8 -12.17 -10.20 -10.47
C SER A 8 -12.94 -10.89 -9.35
N THR A 9 -12.46 -12.04 -8.87
CA THR A 9 -13.11 -12.79 -7.76
C THR A 9 -12.80 -12.19 -6.39
N THR A 10 -11.63 -11.56 -6.20
CA THR A 10 -11.28 -10.90 -4.93
C THR A 10 -11.80 -9.48 -4.84
N GLY A 11 -12.18 -8.86 -5.96
CA GLY A 11 -12.49 -7.44 -6.05
C GLY A 11 -11.29 -6.53 -5.74
N PHE A 12 -10.05 -7.07 -5.86
CA PHE A 12 -8.82 -6.32 -5.65
C PHE A 12 -8.14 -6.12 -7.00
N HIS A 13 -8.34 -4.96 -7.60
CA HIS A 13 -7.87 -4.63 -8.95
C HIS A 13 -7.54 -3.14 -9.07
N GLY A 14 -6.75 -2.79 -10.07
CA GLY A 14 -6.41 -1.41 -10.40
C GLY A 14 -5.48 -0.74 -9.39
N VAL A 15 -5.65 0.56 -9.20
CA VAL A 15 -4.80 1.37 -8.31
C VAL A 15 -5.39 1.43 -6.91
N TRP A 16 -4.59 1.07 -5.93
CA TRP A 16 -4.85 1.26 -4.51
C TRP A 16 -3.92 2.36 -4.00
N ILE A 17 -4.46 3.41 -3.42
CA ILE A 17 -3.65 4.51 -2.88
C ILE A 17 -3.21 4.16 -1.47
N ASP A 18 -1.89 4.08 -1.21
CA ASP A 18 -1.36 4.02 0.16
C ASP A 18 -1.44 5.42 0.77
N VAL A 19 -2.50 5.63 1.55
CA VAL A 19 -2.98 6.95 1.96
C VAL A 19 -2.08 7.56 3.01
N LEU A 20 -1.62 8.79 2.76
CA LEU A 20 -0.94 9.61 3.75
C LEU A 20 -1.92 10.07 4.83
N VAL A 21 -1.60 9.85 6.10
CA VAL A 21 -2.49 10.17 7.22
C VAL A 21 -2.20 11.59 7.73
N PRO A 22 -3.17 12.54 7.66
CA PRO A 22 -3.02 13.87 8.21
C PRO A 22 -3.09 13.85 9.74
N LEU A 23 -2.32 14.74 10.38
CA LEU A 23 -2.23 14.80 11.83
C LEU A 23 -2.65 16.17 12.38
N GLN A 24 -3.29 16.16 13.54
CA GLN A 24 -3.56 17.35 14.36
C GLN A 24 -2.26 17.87 15.00
N ALA A 25 -2.34 18.96 15.75
CA ALA A 25 -1.18 19.55 16.41
C ALA A 25 -0.60 18.66 17.53
N ASP A 26 -1.45 17.85 18.16
CA ASP A 26 -1.10 16.86 19.17
C ASP A 26 -0.67 15.49 18.60
N LEU A 27 -0.53 15.42 17.27
CA LEU A 27 -0.17 14.22 16.49
C LEU A 27 -1.24 13.11 16.48
N ASN A 28 -2.46 13.38 16.94
CA ASN A 28 -3.59 12.49 16.69
C ASN A 28 -4.01 12.56 15.20
N VAL A 29 -4.69 11.53 14.73
CA VAL A 29 -5.23 11.52 13.36
C VAL A 29 -6.22 12.68 13.19
N ASP A 30 -6.05 13.48 12.15
CA ASP A 30 -7.03 14.47 11.73
C ASP A 30 -8.09 13.76 10.87
N GLU A 31 -9.02 13.07 11.54
CA GLU A 31 -10.02 12.22 10.87
C GLU A 31 -10.90 12.98 9.85
N PRO A 32 -11.39 14.20 10.13
CA PRO A 32 -12.14 14.99 9.14
C PRO A 32 -11.29 15.33 7.91
N LYS A 33 -10.01 15.64 8.10
CA LYS A 33 -9.10 15.94 6.99
C LYS A 33 -8.75 14.68 6.20
N LEU A 34 -8.57 13.53 6.85
CA LEU A 34 -8.39 12.25 6.21
C LEU A 34 -9.59 11.93 5.31
N ALA A 35 -10.80 12.01 5.84
CA ALA A 35 -12.01 11.78 5.06
C ALA A 35 -12.16 12.77 3.88
N SER A 36 -11.78 14.04 4.06
CA SER A 36 -11.79 15.04 2.99
C SER A 36 -10.77 14.70 1.88
N HIS A 37 -9.57 14.24 2.26
CA HIS A 37 -8.55 13.81 1.30
C HIS A 37 -9.02 12.61 0.47
N LEU A 38 -9.61 11.61 1.12
CA LEU A 38 -10.17 10.45 0.41
C LEU A 38 -11.27 10.85 -0.57
N ARG A 39 -12.18 11.76 -0.19
CA ARG A 39 -13.19 12.30 -1.11
C ARG A 39 -12.58 13.03 -2.29
N THR A 40 -11.50 13.80 -2.08
CA THR A 40 -10.76 14.45 -3.18
C THR A 40 -10.18 13.43 -4.15
N LEU A 41 -9.59 12.35 -3.64
CA LEU A 41 -9.07 11.26 -4.47
C LEU A 41 -10.21 10.53 -5.21
N SER A 42 -11.34 10.30 -4.53
CA SER A 42 -12.54 9.68 -5.15
C SER A 42 -13.10 10.54 -6.28
N SER A 43 -13.12 11.87 -6.13
CA SER A 43 -13.57 12.79 -7.21
C SER A 43 -12.66 12.72 -8.45
N LYS A 44 -11.41 12.27 -8.30
CA LYS A 44 -10.47 12.02 -9.39
C LYS A 44 -10.57 10.58 -9.95
N GLY A 45 -11.52 9.79 -9.45
CA GLY A 45 -11.82 8.42 -9.92
C GLY A 45 -10.96 7.34 -9.26
N PHE A 46 -10.46 7.58 -8.04
CA PHE A 46 -9.80 6.57 -7.22
C PHE A 46 -10.72 6.17 -6.07
N GLU A 47 -11.06 4.90 -5.99
CA GLU A 47 -11.99 4.40 -4.99
C GLU A 47 -11.33 3.46 -3.97
N ASN A 48 -10.12 2.97 -4.27
CA ASN A 48 -9.44 1.95 -3.48
C ASN A 48 -8.31 2.55 -2.63
N PHE A 49 -8.33 2.28 -1.33
CA PHE A 49 -7.44 2.91 -0.36
C PHE A 49 -6.77 1.88 0.55
N VAL A 50 -5.45 1.98 0.69
CA VAL A 50 -4.71 1.33 1.77
C VAL A 50 -4.62 2.32 2.93
N LEU A 51 -5.28 2.03 4.03
CA LEU A 51 -5.21 2.85 5.24
C LEU A 51 -4.21 2.25 6.22
N PHE A 52 -3.36 3.11 6.79
CA PHE A 52 -2.32 2.67 7.72
C PHE A 52 -1.35 1.63 7.13
N GLY A 53 -1.10 1.73 5.82
CA GLY A 53 0.03 1.09 5.15
C GLY A 53 1.35 1.75 5.55
N GLN A 54 2.37 1.63 4.70
CA GLN A 54 3.66 2.22 4.98
C GLN A 54 3.62 3.76 4.84
N ALA A 55 3.04 4.29 3.78
CA ALA A 55 2.91 5.73 3.60
C ALA A 55 1.98 6.35 4.65
N GLY A 56 1.02 5.58 5.14
CA GLY A 56 0.12 5.94 6.23
C GLY A 56 0.72 5.85 7.63
N GLU A 57 2.05 5.65 7.76
CA GLU A 57 2.75 5.55 9.07
C GLU A 57 2.14 4.48 10.00
N GLY A 58 1.63 3.38 9.42
CA GLY A 58 0.80 2.40 10.12
C GLY A 58 1.41 1.79 11.38
N THR A 59 2.75 1.69 11.45
CA THR A 59 3.47 1.20 12.65
C THR A 59 3.51 2.20 13.80
N SER A 60 3.15 3.47 13.55
CA SER A 60 3.19 4.54 14.55
C SER A 60 1.84 4.78 15.25
N PHE A 61 0.81 4.02 14.89
CA PHE A 61 -0.53 4.13 15.46
C PHE A 61 -0.94 2.87 16.21
N SER A 62 -1.63 3.07 17.33
CA SER A 62 -2.27 1.97 18.06
C SER A 62 -3.45 1.39 17.26
N ASN A 63 -3.85 0.19 17.60
CA ASN A 63 -5.01 -0.46 17.00
C ASN A 63 -6.31 0.34 17.21
N ASP A 64 -6.49 0.96 18.38
CA ASP A 64 -7.71 1.73 18.69
C ASP A 64 -7.76 3.04 17.89
N GLU A 65 -6.63 3.75 17.68
CA GLU A 65 -6.56 4.93 16.81
C GLU A 65 -6.91 4.57 15.36
N LYS A 66 -6.37 3.46 14.84
CA LYS A 66 -6.71 2.98 13.50
C LYS A 66 -8.19 2.66 13.36
N LEU A 67 -8.78 2.01 14.36
CA LEU A 67 -10.21 1.67 14.37
C LEU A 67 -11.11 2.90 14.45
N SER A 68 -10.71 3.94 15.19
CA SER A 68 -11.43 5.21 15.25
C SER A 68 -11.42 5.90 13.88
N ALA A 69 -10.23 6.07 13.30
CA ALA A 69 -10.08 6.73 12.00
C ALA A 69 -10.83 5.99 10.88
N VAL A 70 -10.78 4.66 10.86
CA VAL A 70 -11.51 3.83 9.89
C VAL A 70 -13.03 3.99 10.06
N ALA A 71 -13.54 4.00 11.30
CA ALA A 71 -14.95 4.21 11.54
C ALA A 71 -15.41 5.58 11.00
N HIS A 72 -14.66 6.64 11.29
CA HIS A 72 -14.96 7.99 10.81
C HIS A 72 -14.94 8.07 9.26
N VAL A 73 -13.96 7.43 8.61
CA VAL A 73 -13.85 7.39 7.16
C VAL A 73 -15.06 6.68 6.51
N ILE A 74 -15.51 5.57 7.11
CA ILE A 74 -16.71 4.85 6.65
C ILE A 74 -17.97 5.70 6.85
N GLU A 75 -18.13 6.32 8.01
CA GLU A 75 -19.24 7.25 8.30
C GLU A 75 -19.27 8.44 7.35
N ALA A 76 -18.10 8.88 6.88
CA ALA A 76 -17.96 9.95 5.88
C ALA A 76 -18.26 9.48 4.44
N GLY A 77 -18.65 8.21 4.23
CA GLY A 77 -19.14 7.68 2.96
C GLY A 77 -18.14 6.87 2.13
N VAL A 78 -16.95 6.55 2.67
CA VAL A 78 -16.02 5.64 1.99
C VAL A 78 -16.50 4.20 2.16
N ASP A 79 -16.62 3.45 1.06
CA ASP A 79 -17.03 2.04 1.12
C ASP A 79 -15.96 1.19 1.82
N ALA A 80 -16.37 0.49 2.88
CA ALA A 80 -15.49 -0.42 3.61
C ALA A 80 -14.91 -1.53 2.73
N ASN A 81 -15.60 -1.91 1.64
CA ASN A 81 -15.08 -2.88 0.68
C ASN A 81 -13.90 -2.35 -0.15
N ASN A 82 -13.69 -1.05 -0.17
CA ASN A 82 -12.61 -0.39 -0.90
C ASN A 82 -11.44 -0.01 0.03
N ILE A 83 -11.43 -0.56 1.24
CA ILE A 83 -10.35 -0.34 2.21
C ILE A 83 -9.54 -1.63 2.40
N LEU A 84 -8.23 -1.52 2.21
CA LEU A 84 -7.22 -2.48 2.67
C LEU A 84 -6.56 -1.90 3.91
N LEU A 85 -6.78 -2.53 5.07
CA LEU A 85 -6.34 -2.00 6.36
C LEU A 85 -5.00 -2.58 6.79
N GLY A 86 -4.00 -1.73 6.99
CA GLY A 86 -2.66 -2.11 7.46
C GLY A 86 -2.65 -2.56 8.92
N VAL A 87 -2.09 -3.74 9.16
CA VAL A 87 -1.96 -4.36 10.48
C VAL A 87 -0.50 -4.72 10.72
N ASN A 88 0.09 -4.09 11.72
CA ASN A 88 1.51 -4.23 12.04
C ASN A 88 1.66 -4.53 13.54
N SER A 89 1.84 -5.79 13.90
CA SER A 89 2.13 -6.23 15.26
C SER A 89 2.90 -7.53 15.23
N SER A 90 3.84 -7.72 16.17
CA SER A 90 4.50 -8.99 16.35
C SER A 90 3.64 -9.99 17.14
N SER A 91 2.61 -9.53 17.83
CA SER A 91 1.68 -10.38 18.58
C SER A 91 0.55 -10.85 17.65
N TYR A 92 0.54 -12.13 17.31
CA TYR A 92 -0.54 -12.70 16.49
C TYR A 92 -1.93 -12.59 17.17
N THR A 93 -1.98 -12.58 18.48
CA THR A 93 -3.25 -12.39 19.24
C THR A 93 -3.78 -10.98 19.09
N ASP A 94 -2.92 -9.95 19.08
CA ASP A 94 -3.31 -8.57 18.85
C ASP A 94 -3.77 -8.35 17.41
N VAL A 95 -3.08 -8.97 16.44
CA VAL A 95 -3.49 -8.95 15.03
C VAL A 95 -4.87 -9.57 14.87
N ALA A 96 -5.10 -10.76 15.42
CA ALA A 96 -6.38 -11.45 15.33
C ALA A 96 -7.52 -10.66 16.01
N GLN A 97 -7.25 -10.05 17.17
CA GLN A 97 -8.23 -9.20 17.87
C GLN A 97 -8.56 -7.95 17.05
N PHE A 98 -7.55 -7.30 16.46
CA PHE A 98 -7.75 -6.13 15.61
C PHE A 98 -8.60 -6.47 14.38
N ILE A 99 -8.31 -7.59 13.70
CA ILE A 99 -9.10 -8.07 12.57
C ILE A 99 -10.57 -8.27 12.97
N ARG A 100 -10.84 -8.93 14.11
CA ARG A 100 -12.22 -9.10 14.60
C ARG A 100 -12.94 -7.76 14.81
N LYS A 101 -12.29 -6.82 15.48
CA LYS A 101 -12.85 -5.47 15.75
C LYS A 101 -13.11 -4.70 14.45
N ALA A 102 -12.21 -4.79 13.49
CA ALA A 102 -12.35 -4.11 12.20
C ALA A 102 -13.41 -4.77 11.30
N CYS A 103 -13.52 -6.10 11.32
CA CYS A 103 -14.61 -6.83 10.64
C CYS A 103 -15.98 -6.40 11.16
N ALA A 104 -16.12 -6.17 12.47
CA ALA A 104 -17.36 -5.66 13.05
C ALA A 104 -17.74 -4.24 12.56
N LYS A 105 -16.77 -3.49 11.98
CA LYS A 105 -17.00 -2.20 11.33
C LYS A 105 -17.17 -2.32 9.80
N GLY A 106 -17.21 -3.54 9.25
CA GLY A 106 -17.42 -3.80 7.82
C GLY A 106 -16.13 -3.98 7.01
N ILE A 107 -14.96 -3.81 7.59
CA ILE A 107 -13.68 -4.04 6.89
C ILE A 107 -13.51 -5.53 6.59
N LYS A 108 -13.10 -5.83 5.36
CA LYS A 108 -12.91 -7.21 4.91
C LYS A 108 -11.49 -7.53 4.44
N ARG A 109 -10.65 -6.53 4.21
CA ARG A 109 -9.30 -6.71 3.66
C ARG A 109 -8.24 -6.18 4.61
N PHE A 110 -7.24 -7.01 4.88
CA PHE A 110 -6.16 -6.69 5.82
C PHE A 110 -4.80 -6.96 5.18
N LEU A 111 -3.92 -5.97 5.29
CA LEU A 111 -2.53 -6.04 4.88
C LEU A 111 -1.68 -6.31 6.12
N VAL A 112 -1.13 -7.52 6.22
CA VAL A 112 -0.38 -7.97 7.38
C VAL A 112 1.06 -8.23 7.00
N SER A 113 2.00 -7.53 7.66
CA SER A 113 3.44 -7.82 7.56
C SER A 113 3.86 -8.88 8.57
N ALA A 114 4.92 -9.63 8.26
CA ALA A 114 5.55 -10.50 9.23
C ALA A 114 6.09 -9.69 10.43
N PRO A 115 6.28 -10.33 11.59
CA PRO A 115 6.94 -9.71 12.72
C PRO A 115 8.35 -9.24 12.33
N GLN A 116 8.67 -7.98 12.65
CA GLN A 116 9.92 -7.34 12.24
C GLN A 116 10.98 -7.34 13.36
N TYR A 117 10.59 -7.82 14.52
CA TYR A 117 11.46 -7.81 15.71
C TYR A 117 11.98 -9.23 15.96
N ASP A 118 13.25 -9.33 16.32
CA ASP A 118 13.88 -10.60 16.75
C ASP A 118 14.02 -11.68 15.65
N HIS A 119 14.13 -11.28 14.38
CA HIS A 119 14.36 -12.20 13.26
C HIS A 119 15.87 -12.49 13.05
N PRO A 120 16.25 -13.55 12.29
CA PRO A 120 15.42 -14.30 11.34
C PRO A 120 14.56 -15.38 12.00
N TYR A 121 13.35 -15.56 11.46
CA TYR A 121 12.46 -16.65 11.83
C TYR A 121 12.63 -17.83 10.85
N ASN A 122 12.35 -19.06 11.31
CA ASN A 122 12.27 -20.20 10.42
C ASN A 122 10.90 -20.27 9.72
N ASN A 123 10.81 -21.10 8.68
CA ASN A 123 9.59 -21.23 7.87
C ASN A 123 8.38 -21.72 8.67
N GLU A 124 8.59 -22.64 9.61
CA GLU A 124 7.54 -23.17 10.48
C GLU A 124 6.95 -22.07 11.36
N GLY A 125 7.79 -21.28 12.04
CA GLY A 125 7.33 -20.17 12.88
C GLY A 125 6.62 -19.07 12.10
N LEU A 126 7.07 -18.77 10.88
CA LEU A 126 6.38 -17.81 10.00
C LEU A 126 5.02 -18.37 9.55
N PHE A 127 4.94 -19.63 9.15
CA PHE A 127 3.66 -20.26 8.82
C PHE A 127 2.70 -20.25 10.02
N ASP A 128 3.16 -20.68 11.18
CA ASP A 128 2.36 -20.75 12.41
C ASP A 128 1.84 -19.37 12.83
N TYR A 129 2.63 -18.32 12.67
CA TYR A 129 2.19 -16.95 12.98
C TYR A 129 0.93 -16.59 12.20
N TYR A 130 0.90 -16.79 10.89
CA TYR A 130 -0.26 -16.46 10.05
C TYR A 130 -1.41 -17.46 10.24
N ASP A 131 -1.11 -18.73 10.42
CA ASP A 131 -2.10 -19.77 10.70
C ASP A 131 -2.86 -19.48 12.00
N GLN A 132 -2.13 -19.06 13.06
CA GLN A 132 -2.74 -18.66 14.33
C GLN A 132 -3.58 -17.37 14.19
N ILE A 133 -3.12 -16.39 13.42
CA ILE A 133 -3.93 -15.19 13.13
C ILE A 133 -5.25 -15.60 12.49
N ILE A 134 -5.21 -16.43 11.46
CA ILE A 134 -6.41 -16.86 10.72
C ILE A 134 -7.36 -17.64 11.63
N LYS A 135 -6.85 -18.60 12.38
CA LYS A 135 -7.65 -19.40 13.32
C LYS A 135 -8.28 -18.55 14.42
N GLN A 136 -7.52 -17.63 15.01
CA GLN A 136 -8.00 -16.81 16.12
C GLN A 136 -8.85 -15.62 15.68
N ALA A 137 -8.65 -15.07 14.47
CA ALA A 137 -9.56 -14.08 13.92
C ALA A 137 -10.97 -14.67 13.80
N ASN A 138 -11.09 -15.94 13.44
CA ASN A 138 -12.34 -16.69 13.40
C ASN A 138 -13.49 -15.93 12.72
N GLN A 139 -13.21 -15.34 11.56
CA GLN A 139 -14.17 -14.61 10.74
C GLN A 139 -14.33 -15.33 9.40
N SER A 140 -15.54 -15.40 8.89
CA SER A 140 -15.86 -16.20 7.69
C SER A 140 -15.68 -15.44 6.36
N ASN A 141 -15.64 -14.13 6.39
CA ASN A 141 -15.66 -13.31 5.16
C ASN A 141 -14.67 -12.16 5.24
N TRP A 142 -13.38 -12.52 5.24
CA TRP A 142 -12.29 -11.57 5.19
C TRP A 142 -11.14 -12.09 4.32
N GLN A 143 -10.25 -11.20 3.93
CA GLN A 143 -9.16 -11.46 3.01
C GLN A 143 -7.84 -10.98 3.62
N LEU A 144 -6.85 -11.87 3.60
CA LEU A 144 -5.48 -11.60 4.00
C LEU A 144 -4.64 -11.26 2.78
N PHE A 145 -3.97 -10.13 2.84
CA PHE A 145 -2.88 -9.75 1.96
C PHE A 145 -1.59 -9.73 2.79
N ILE A 146 -0.56 -10.43 2.33
CA ILE A 146 0.75 -10.43 3.00
C ILE A 146 1.58 -9.30 2.41
N HIS A 147 2.17 -8.49 3.30
CA HIS A 147 3.05 -7.39 2.92
C HIS A 147 4.50 -7.87 2.93
N GLN A 148 5.09 -8.02 1.76
CA GLN A 148 6.52 -8.23 1.57
C GLN A 148 7.19 -6.86 1.55
N LEU A 149 8.11 -6.60 2.48
CA LEU A 149 8.65 -5.28 2.73
C LEU A 149 9.88 -4.96 1.86
N GLY A 150 10.58 -6.00 1.44
CA GLY A 150 11.77 -5.87 0.60
C GLY A 150 12.92 -5.09 1.22
N GLY A 151 13.99 -4.89 0.44
CA GLY A 151 15.09 -4.03 0.79
C GLY A 151 15.73 -4.35 2.14
N LYS A 152 15.84 -3.37 3.03
CA LYS A 152 16.46 -3.55 4.36
C LYS A 152 15.66 -4.43 5.30
N ASN A 153 14.39 -4.63 5.02
CA ASN A 153 13.46 -5.43 5.83
C ASN A 153 13.19 -6.80 5.19
N GLN A 154 13.86 -7.15 4.09
CA GLN A 154 13.68 -8.41 3.36
C GLN A 154 13.86 -9.66 4.24
N ALA A 155 14.67 -9.57 5.30
CA ALA A 155 14.83 -10.69 6.24
C ALA A 155 13.54 -11.07 6.99
N ALA A 156 12.53 -10.19 6.99
CA ALA A 156 11.19 -10.43 7.53
C ALA A 156 10.18 -10.87 6.46
N ASP A 157 10.56 -10.89 5.18
CA ASP A 157 9.68 -11.34 4.11
C ASP A 157 9.48 -12.85 4.16
N LEU A 158 8.29 -13.30 3.74
CA LEU A 158 7.98 -14.72 3.72
C LEU A 158 8.63 -15.39 2.51
N PRO A 159 9.37 -16.49 2.71
CA PRO A 159 9.83 -17.33 1.62
C PRO A 159 8.66 -17.88 0.79
N GLU A 160 8.88 -18.11 -0.50
CA GLU A 160 7.89 -18.66 -1.43
C GLU A 160 7.24 -19.95 -0.91
N ALA A 161 8.02 -20.84 -0.28
CA ALA A 161 7.52 -22.08 0.30
C ALA A 161 6.46 -21.83 1.39
N VAL A 162 6.67 -20.82 2.25
CA VAL A 162 5.70 -20.45 3.30
C VAL A 162 4.43 -19.85 2.69
N LEU A 163 4.58 -19.00 1.68
CA LEU A 163 3.44 -18.44 0.94
C LEU A 163 2.62 -19.54 0.28
N ALA A 164 3.27 -20.52 -0.35
CA ALA A 164 2.60 -21.66 -0.96
C ALA A 164 1.85 -22.53 0.06
N ASP A 165 2.46 -22.82 1.20
CA ASP A 165 1.84 -23.59 2.28
C ASP A 165 0.65 -22.84 2.88
N LEU A 166 0.75 -21.54 3.10
CA LEU A 166 -0.37 -20.70 3.56
C LEU A 166 -1.51 -20.72 2.54
N LYS A 167 -1.21 -20.57 1.25
CA LYS A 167 -2.23 -20.63 0.20
C LYS A 167 -2.93 -21.98 0.16
N LYS A 168 -2.19 -23.06 0.30
CA LYS A 168 -2.73 -24.44 0.31
C LYS A 168 -3.67 -24.65 1.51
N ASN A 169 -3.31 -24.17 2.69
CA ASN A 169 -4.08 -24.37 3.92
C ASN A 169 -5.24 -23.38 4.09
N HIS A 170 -5.10 -22.16 3.56
CA HIS A 170 -6.07 -21.08 3.69
C HIS A 170 -6.48 -20.45 2.35
N PRO A 171 -6.93 -21.25 1.35
CA PRO A 171 -7.12 -20.79 -0.02
C PRO A 171 -8.16 -19.67 -0.18
N ARG A 172 -9.12 -19.55 0.75
CA ARG A 172 -10.19 -18.54 0.72
C ARG A 172 -9.81 -17.25 1.46
N ILE A 173 -8.90 -17.35 2.43
CA ILE A 173 -8.51 -16.21 3.29
C ILE A 173 -7.27 -15.54 2.73
N PHE A 174 -6.21 -16.29 2.44
CA PHE A 174 -5.01 -15.74 1.85
C PHE A 174 -5.20 -15.56 0.34
N VAL A 175 -5.35 -14.32 -0.10
CA VAL A 175 -5.75 -13.99 -1.46
C VAL A 175 -4.73 -13.14 -2.22
N GLY A 176 -3.76 -12.52 -1.55
CA GLY A 176 -2.80 -11.68 -2.26
C GLY A 176 -1.54 -11.33 -1.48
N ILE A 177 -0.59 -10.82 -2.24
CA ILE A 177 0.72 -10.33 -1.79
C ILE A 177 0.83 -8.88 -2.25
N VAL A 178 1.27 -8.01 -1.35
CA VAL A 178 1.65 -6.63 -1.66
C VAL A 178 3.16 -6.55 -1.53
N ASP A 179 3.82 -6.44 -2.68
CA ASP A 179 5.28 -6.49 -2.79
C ASP A 179 5.88 -5.09 -2.88
N GLN A 180 6.77 -4.79 -1.95
CA GLN A 180 7.45 -3.49 -1.85
C GLN A 180 8.91 -3.55 -2.26
N ASP A 181 9.39 -4.69 -2.77
CA ASP A 181 10.77 -4.78 -3.22
C ASP A 181 11.04 -3.83 -4.38
N VAL A 182 12.16 -3.13 -4.30
CA VAL A 182 12.62 -2.21 -5.36
C VAL A 182 13.11 -2.93 -6.60
N HIS A 183 13.43 -4.21 -6.46
CA HIS A 183 13.90 -5.05 -7.57
C HIS A 183 12.70 -5.67 -8.32
N VAL A 184 12.47 -5.20 -9.51
CA VAL A 184 11.41 -5.68 -10.40
C VAL A 184 11.35 -7.19 -10.54
N ASN A 185 12.51 -7.85 -10.53
CA ASN A 185 12.57 -9.32 -10.65
C ASN A 185 11.86 -10.04 -9.52
N HIS A 186 11.85 -9.49 -8.30
CA HIS A 186 11.13 -10.09 -7.17
C HIS A 186 9.63 -10.15 -7.44
N THR A 187 9.03 -9.04 -7.83
CA THR A 187 7.61 -9.00 -8.22
C THR A 187 7.31 -9.99 -9.37
N VAL A 188 8.19 -10.05 -10.38
CA VAL A 188 8.04 -10.97 -11.53
C VAL A 188 8.13 -12.44 -11.09
N GLU A 189 9.01 -12.77 -10.15
CA GLU A 189 9.13 -14.12 -9.59
C GLU A 189 7.86 -14.51 -8.82
N LEU A 190 7.32 -13.61 -7.99
CA LEU A 190 6.05 -13.84 -7.29
C LEU A 190 4.88 -14.02 -8.27
N LEU A 191 4.80 -13.18 -9.31
CA LEU A 191 3.78 -13.31 -10.36
C LEU A 191 3.87 -14.67 -11.08
N ARG A 192 5.07 -15.19 -11.31
CA ARG A 192 5.27 -16.51 -11.92
C ARG A 192 4.93 -17.66 -10.98
N ALA A 193 5.35 -17.54 -9.71
CA ALA A 193 5.15 -18.59 -8.73
C ALA A 193 3.66 -18.78 -8.40
N PHE A 194 2.91 -17.70 -8.37
CA PHE A 194 1.51 -17.70 -7.90
C PHE A 194 0.48 -17.45 -8.99
N ASP A 195 0.89 -16.97 -10.19
CA ASP A 195 0.06 -16.76 -11.39
C ASP A 195 -1.41 -16.42 -11.07
N THR A 196 -2.30 -17.39 -11.27
CA THR A 196 -3.74 -17.26 -10.98
C THR A 196 -4.12 -17.62 -9.53
N ALA A 197 -3.17 -18.01 -8.68
CA ALA A 197 -3.46 -18.43 -7.31
C ALA A 197 -3.59 -17.26 -6.32
N LEU A 198 -2.79 -16.20 -6.49
CA LEU A 198 -2.78 -15.01 -5.65
C LEU A 198 -2.75 -13.75 -6.50
N VAL A 199 -3.36 -12.69 -5.97
CA VAL A 199 -3.12 -11.34 -6.50
C VAL A 199 -1.73 -10.89 -6.03
N VAL A 200 -0.88 -10.47 -6.95
CA VAL A 200 0.40 -9.83 -6.62
C VAL A 200 0.34 -8.37 -7.01
N ALA A 201 0.45 -7.49 -6.03
CA ALA A 201 0.47 -6.04 -6.21
C ALA A 201 1.86 -5.48 -5.92
N SER A 202 2.40 -4.65 -6.81
CA SER A 202 3.64 -3.92 -6.53
C SER A 202 3.36 -2.58 -5.86
N CYS A 203 4.20 -2.22 -4.86
CA CYS A 203 4.20 -0.90 -4.24
C CYS A 203 5.32 0.02 -4.75
N HIS A 204 6.19 -0.46 -5.61
CA HIS A 204 7.29 0.34 -6.12
C HIS A 204 6.88 1.04 -7.42
N GLU A 205 6.65 2.34 -7.37
CA GLU A 205 6.14 3.13 -8.50
C GLU A 205 6.94 2.96 -9.80
N PRO A 206 8.29 2.89 -9.80
CA PRO A 206 9.05 2.59 -11.01
C PRO A 206 8.72 1.23 -11.65
N ASN A 207 8.15 0.30 -10.88
CA ASN A 207 7.76 -1.03 -11.36
C ASN A 207 6.34 -1.07 -11.92
N LEU A 208 5.56 0.02 -11.86
CA LEU A 208 4.16 0.06 -12.34
C LEU A 208 4.04 -0.36 -13.81
N SER A 209 5.09 -0.10 -14.60
CA SER A 209 5.16 -0.48 -16.01
C SER A 209 5.22 -1.99 -16.27
N ILE A 210 5.45 -2.83 -15.23
CA ILE A 210 5.51 -4.29 -15.37
C ILE A 210 4.13 -4.89 -15.24
N LEU A 211 3.23 -4.19 -14.57
CA LEU A 211 1.89 -4.69 -14.28
C LEU A 211 1.05 -4.73 -15.56
N SER A 212 0.28 -5.79 -15.74
CA SER A 212 -0.70 -5.86 -16.81
C SER A 212 -1.96 -5.04 -16.45
N PRO A 213 -2.85 -4.71 -17.41
CA PRO A 213 -4.09 -3.98 -17.11
C PRO A 213 -5.00 -4.63 -16.09
N THR A 214 -4.82 -5.93 -15.85
CA THR A 214 -5.59 -6.72 -14.89
C THR A 214 -4.92 -6.77 -13.52
N ASP A 215 -3.68 -6.30 -13.41
CA ASP A 215 -2.90 -6.38 -12.19
C ASP A 215 -3.19 -5.17 -11.27
N VAL A 216 -2.67 -5.26 -10.08
CA VAL A 216 -2.90 -4.30 -9.02
C VAL A 216 -1.62 -3.57 -8.70
N CYS A 217 -1.70 -2.27 -8.49
CA CYS A 217 -0.62 -1.53 -7.86
C CYS A 217 -1.08 -0.82 -6.60
N VAL A 218 -0.15 -0.67 -5.65
CA VAL A 218 -0.32 0.17 -4.47
C VAL A 218 0.63 1.36 -4.62
N SER A 219 0.10 2.59 -4.63
CA SER A 219 0.90 3.77 -4.89
C SER A 219 0.76 4.82 -3.79
N ALA A 220 1.89 5.23 -3.23
CA ALA A 220 1.96 6.39 -2.33
C ALA A 220 2.00 7.71 -3.12
N LEU A 221 2.58 7.72 -4.33
CA LEU A 221 2.62 8.90 -5.20
C LEU A 221 1.22 9.36 -5.64
N ALA A 222 0.26 8.44 -5.72
CA ALA A 222 -1.12 8.79 -6.10
C ALA A 222 -1.79 9.78 -5.13
N ASN A 223 -1.29 9.94 -3.89
CA ASN A 223 -1.74 11.01 -3.00
C ASN A 223 -1.47 12.42 -3.55
N VAL A 224 -0.38 12.59 -4.27
CA VAL A 224 0.11 13.90 -4.75
C VAL A 224 0.03 14.06 -6.26
N MET A 225 0.07 12.97 -7.01
CA MET A 225 0.07 12.93 -8.48
C MET A 225 -0.97 11.92 -9.01
N PRO A 226 -2.23 11.97 -8.59
CA PRO A 226 -3.21 10.94 -8.95
C PRO A 226 -3.39 10.82 -10.46
N ASN A 227 -3.49 11.94 -11.18
CA ASN A 227 -3.69 11.92 -12.63
C ASN A 227 -2.48 11.37 -13.41
N VAL A 228 -1.24 11.60 -12.92
CA VAL A 228 -0.03 11.03 -13.53
C VAL A 228 -0.04 9.50 -13.35
N ILE A 229 -0.31 9.01 -12.14
CA ILE A 229 -0.38 7.57 -11.89
C ILE A 229 -1.48 6.91 -12.72
N LYS A 230 -2.65 7.54 -12.81
CA LYS A 230 -3.75 7.07 -13.67
C LYS A 230 -3.34 7.00 -15.15
N HIS A 231 -2.61 8.02 -15.62
CA HIS A 231 -2.12 8.08 -17.00
C HIS A 231 -1.07 7.02 -17.29
N VAL A 232 -0.11 6.82 -16.39
CA VAL A 232 0.91 5.76 -16.50
C VAL A 232 0.24 4.40 -16.63
N ILE A 233 -0.73 4.11 -15.76
CA ILE A 233 -1.43 2.83 -15.78
C ILE A 233 -2.33 2.68 -17.02
N ALA A 234 -2.98 3.74 -17.50
CA ALA A 234 -3.89 3.68 -18.66
C ALA A 234 -3.16 3.63 -20.01
N ASN A 235 -2.04 4.33 -20.17
CA ASN A 235 -1.39 4.52 -21.48
C ASN A 235 -0.25 3.52 -21.75
N ASP A 236 0.43 3.02 -20.74
CA ASP A 236 1.56 2.13 -20.94
C ASP A 236 1.15 0.73 -21.38
N PHE A 237 -0.12 0.37 -21.18
CA PHE A 237 -0.65 -0.93 -21.59
C PHE A 237 -0.91 -1.06 -23.10
N VAL A 238 -1.04 0.04 -23.83
CA VAL A 238 -1.50 0.00 -25.24
C VAL A 238 -0.33 0.07 -26.25
N ASN A 239 0.78 0.76 -25.95
CA ASN A 239 1.70 1.20 -27.01
C ASN A 239 3.15 0.72 -26.96
N ASN A 240 3.71 0.15 -25.87
CA ASN A 240 5.15 -0.14 -25.79
C ASN A 240 5.52 -1.39 -24.98
N ALA A 241 4.92 -2.51 -25.29
CA ALA A 241 5.24 -3.76 -24.61
C ALA A 241 6.65 -4.28 -24.97
N THR A 242 7.62 -4.07 -24.11
CA THR A 242 8.89 -4.80 -24.13
C THR A 242 8.73 -6.09 -23.34
N LYS A 243 9.21 -7.21 -23.88
CA LYS A 243 9.15 -8.49 -23.16
C LYS A 243 10.34 -8.60 -22.20
N ILE A 244 10.10 -8.59 -20.89
CA ILE A 244 11.08 -9.06 -19.90
C ILE A 244 10.69 -10.48 -19.52
N ALA A 245 11.60 -11.44 -19.75
CA ALA A 245 11.42 -12.84 -19.40
C ALA A 245 10.07 -13.48 -19.84
N GLY A 246 9.53 -13.02 -20.98
CA GLY A 246 8.27 -13.51 -21.53
C GLY A 246 7.02 -12.71 -21.15
N MET A 247 7.11 -11.76 -20.21
CA MET A 247 6.04 -10.83 -19.87
C MET A 247 6.14 -9.55 -20.69
N LYS A 248 4.99 -8.93 -20.99
CA LYS A 248 4.95 -7.60 -21.59
C LYS A 248 5.22 -6.56 -20.54
N VAL A 249 6.23 -5.72 -20.73
CA VAL A 249 6.61 -4.63 -19.84
C VAL A 249 6.53 -3.32 -20.61
N ALA A 250 5.77 -2.37 -20.12
CA ALA A 250 5.72 -1.03 -20.67
C ALA A 250 6.96 -0.20 -20.25
N LYS A 251 7.29 0.85 -21.00
CA LYS A 251 8.33 1.80 -20.56
C LYS A 251 7.81 2.58 -19.35
N PRO A 252 8.62 2.75 -18.29
CA PRO A 252 8.28 3.64 -17.19
C PRO A 252 8.01 5.07 -17.69
N ASP A 253 7.05 5.75 -17.08
CA ASP A 253 6.91 7.20 -17.31
C ASP A 253 8.12 7.91 -16.71
N ASP A 254 8.89 8.62 -17.54
CA ASP A 254 10.12 9.28 -17.13
C ASP A 254 9.88 10.24 -15.95
N ARG A 255 8.72 10.90 -15.90
CA ARG A 255 8.36 11.80 -14.78
C ARG A 255 8.23 11.07 -13.44
N VAL A 256 7.69 9.85 -13.42
CA VAL A 256 7.62 9.03 -12.21
C VAL A 256 9.02 8.66 -11.76
N ASN A 257 9.86 8.19 -12.68
CA ASN A 257 11.24 7.83 -12.38
C ASN A 257 12.08 9.02 -11.90
N GLU A 258 11.97 10.17 -12.56
CA GLU A 258 12.65 11.40 -12.15
C GLU A 258 12.22 11.84 -10.74
N LEU A 259 10.91 11.82 -10.46
CA LEU A 259 10.41 12.15 -9.13
C LEU A 259 10.86 11.15 -8.08
N MET A 260 10.83 9.84 -8.39
CA MET A 260 11.32 8.82 -7.47
C MET A 260 12.82 8.95 -7.19
N ALA A 261 13.61 9.31 -8.18
CA ALA A 261 15.05 9.61 -8.00
C ALA A 261 15.27 10.81 -7.05
N VAL A 262 14.42 11.83 -7.14
CA VAL A 262 14.46 12.97 -6.21
C VAL A 262 14.01 12.52 -4.80
N LEU A 263 12.89 11.81 -4.69
CA LEU A 263 12.33 11.34 -3.41
C LEU A 263 13.27 10.36 -2.70
N GLY A 264 14.02 9.55 -3.43
CA GLY A 264 14.99 8.59 -2.88
C GLY A 264 16.09 9.23 -2.00
N ASN A 265 16.29 10.54 -2.09
CA ASN A 265 17.23 11.28 -1.23
C ASN A 265 16.62 11.74 0.11
N TYR A 266 15.33 11.47 0.36
CA TYR A 266 14.60 11.96 1.52
C TYR A 266 13.76 10.85 2.17
N PRO A 267 13.43 10.96 3.46
CA PRO A 267 12.37 10.12 4.07
C PRO A 267 11.07 10.30 3.30
N GLN A 268 10.63 9.25 2.60
CA GLN A 268 9.55 9.32 1.62
C GLN A 268 8.24 9.90 2.19
N VAL A 269 7.82 9.43 3.38
CA VAL A 269 6.58 9.92 4.01
C VAL A 269 6.65 11.43 4.26
N ALA A 270 7.75 11.93 4.85
CA ALA A 270 7.92 13.35 5.13
C ALA A 270 7.98 14.19 3.83
N ALA A 271 8.60 13.64 2.78
CA ALA A 271 8.67 14.30 1.48
C ALA A 271 7.30 14.40 0.82
N LEU A 272 6.53 13.32 0.77
CA LEU A 272 5.18 13.30 0.19
C LEU A 272 4.21 14.18 0.99
N LYS A 273 4.29 14.18 2.33
CA LYS A 273 3.49 15.07 3.17
C LYS A 273 3.82 16.54 2.94
N LEU A 274 5.10 16.89 2.73
CA LEU A 274 5.49 18.24 2.33
C LEU A 274 4.87 18.63 0.98
N MET A 275 4.80 17.71 0.01
CA MET A 275 4.13 17.96 -1.28
C MET A 275 2.64 18.23 -1.08
N LEU A 276 1.94 17.44 -0.27
CA LEU A 276 0.53 17.67 0.05
C LEU A 276 0.32 19.01 0.77
N ALA A 277 1.23 19.38 1.69
CA ALA A 277 1.17 20.67 2.37
C ALA A 277 1.23 21.84 1.38
N GLN A 278 2.07 21.73 0.36
CA GLN A 278 2.16 22.74 -0.71
C GLN A 278 0.90 22.71 -1.60
N HIS A 279 0.44 21.53 -1.99
CA HIS A 279 -0.72 21.36 -2.84
C HIS A 279 -1.99 21.95 -2.19
N TYR A 280 -2.25 21.59 -0.92
CA TYR A 280 -3.42 22.09 -0.17
C TYR A 280 -3.20 23.46 0.46
N ARG A 281 -1.97 24.01 0.42
CA ARG A 281 -1.57 25.23 1.14
C ARG A 281 -1.87 25.13 2.65
N MET A 282 -1.61 23.97 3.22
CA MET A 282 -1.89 23.62 4.62
C MET A 282 -0.66 22.99 5.27
N GLU A 283 0.06 23.77 6.08
CA GLU A 283 1.27 23.31 6.80
C GLU A 283 1.01 22.09 7.71
N SER A 284 -0.23 21.91 8.17
CA SER A 284 -0.60 20.76 9.00
C SER A 284 -0.36 19.41 8.34
N TRP A 285 -0.27 19.35 7.00
CA TRP A 285 0.09 18.15 6.27
C TRP A 285 1.56 17.74 6.44
N GLU A 286 2.45 18.66 6.83
CA GLU A 286 3.88 18.33 7.03
C GLU A 286 4.14 17.49 8.30
N ARG A 287 3.16 17.39 9.21
CA ARG A 287 3.33 16.65 10.46
C ARG A 287 3.48 15.17 10.20
N VAL A 288 4.49 14.59 10.82
CA VAL A 288 4.73 13.14 10.84
C VAL A 288 4.77 12.66 12.28
N ARG A 289 4.46 11.38 12.48
CA ARG A 289 4.45 10.80 13.82
C ARG A 289 5.81 10.18 14.16
N PRO A 290 6.33 10.34 15.38
CA PRO A 290 7.53 9.62 15.79
C PRO A 290 7.41 8.10 15.56
N PRO A 291 8.46 7.41 15.13
CA PRO A 291 9.85 7.88 15.06
C PRO A 291 10.19 8.71 13.80
N HIS A 292 9.25 8.95 12.91
CA HIS A 292 9.48 9.83 11.76
C HIS A 292 9.69 11.28 12.20
N THR A 293 10.45 12.03 11.42
CA THR A 293 10.72 13.44 11.61
C THR A 293 10.40 14.23 10.35
N THR A 294 9.98 15.48 10.51
CA THR A 294 9.83 16.41 9.39
C THR A 294 11.18 16.72 8.73
N LEU A 295 11.15 17.13 7.47
CA LEU A 295 12.37 17.47 6.75
C LEU A 295 13.04 18.70 7.36
N PRO A 296 14.41 18.68 7.50
CA PRO A 296 15.16 19.87 7.86
C PRO A 296 14.91 21.03 6.87
N LYS A 297 15.01 22.27 7.36
CA LYS A 297 14.69 23.47 6.56
C LYS A 297 15.43 23.54 5.21
N GLU A 298 16.69 23.14 5.18
CA GLU A 298 17.49 23.11 3.95
C GLU A 298 16.97 22.06 2.96
N SER A 299 16.71 20.83 3.43
CA SER A 299 16.16 19.73 2.63
C SER A 299 14.78 20.08 2.10
N ARG A 300 13.94 20.72 2.94
CA ARG A 300 12.61 21.23 2.55
C ARG A 300 12.72 22.22 1.37
N GLY A 301 13.63 23.17 1.45
CA GLY A 301 13.85 24.16 0.37
C GLY A 301 14.29 23.52 -0.94
N LYS A 302 15.24 22.58 -0.90
CA LYS A 302 15.73 21.84 -2.06
C LYS A 302 14.62 21.00 -2.71
N LEU A 303 13.86 20.28 -1.89
CA LEU A 303 12.79 19.43 -2.37
C LEU A 303 11.65 20.24 -3.02
N LEU A 304 11.24 21.36 -2.42
CA LEU A 304 10.23 22.25 -3.00
C LEU A 304 10.70 22.91 -4.32
N ALA A 305 11.99 23.24 -4.44
CA ALA A 305 12.54 23.72 -5.70
C ALA A 305 12.50 22.66 -6.80
N ALA A 306 12.84 21.41 -6.46
CA ALA A 306 12.73 20.29 -7.39
C ALA A 306 11.28 20.04 -7.80
N PHE A 307 10.30 20.08 -6.88
CA PHE A 307 8.88 19.87 -7.23
C PHE A 307 8.32 20.89 -8.20
N LYS A 308 8.78 22.13 -8.16
CA LYS A 308 8.34 23.14 -9.13
C LYS A 308 8.70 22.77 -10.56
N THR A 309 9.78 22.00 -10.77
CA THR A 309 10.18 21.57 -12.12
C THR A 309 9.24 20.48 -12.69
N PHE A 310 8.57 19.71 -11.84
CA PHE A 310 7.63 18.67 -12.29
C PHE A 310 6.27 19.20 -12.70
N ASN A 311 6.01 20.51 -12.52
CA ASN A 311 4.73 21.17 -12.90
C ASN A 311 3.48 20.40 -12.49
N LEU A 312 3.46 19.94 -11.22
CA LEU A 312 2.39 19.09 -10.68
C LEU A 312 1.00 19.75 -10.70
N GLN A 313 0.95 21.06 -10.86
CA GLN A 313 -0.30 21.85 -10.93
C GLN A 313 -0.95 21.81 -12.33
N ALA A 314 -0.22 21.46 -13.37
CA ALA A 314 -0.73 21.46 -14.75
C ALA A 314 -1.46 20.15 -15.12
N SER A 315 -1.50 19.17 -14.24
CA SER A 315 -2.14 17.85 -14.44
C SER A 315 -3.44 17.67 -13.64
N GLU A 316 -4.02 18.76 -13.12
CA GLU A 316 -5.30 18.75 -12.40
C GLU A 316 -6.50 19.04 -13.33
#